data_673b055588f22ed50babf4ae72301c06
#
_entry.id   673b055588f22ed50babf4ae72301c06
#
_cell.length_a   1.000
_cell.length_b   1.000
_cell.length_c   1.000
_cell.angle_alpha   90.00
_cell.angle_beta   90.00
_cell.angle_gamma   90.00
#
_symmetry.space_group_name_H-M   'P 1'
#
loop_
_entity.id
_entity.type
_entity.pdbx_description
1 polymer ?
#
loop_
_entity_poly.entity_id
_entity_poly.type
_entity_poly.pdbx_seq_one_letter_code
_entity_poly.pdbx_strand_id
1 'polypeptide(L)'
;MALHARHLPSSLGDQAPHLLILHGLLGSSDNWQTLGKRYAASHHVWMLDARNHGRSPHDPIHTYEAMAQDVVDFMDTQGIAKASLLGHSMGGKTVLLLSQLHPGRVDKLVIADIAPRAYIPHHGPIFDALLATDPASAPSRDAVQSLLSKALNGDPVLVPFLMKGLHRLKEGGFTWRFNVPVLHATLQDVVGHIELGLNTLPALFIRGSESDYVSDDDLDLLEDHFLHMDHHTIQGAGHWLHAQAPDEFFAVTADFLA
;
A
#
# COMPACT_ATOMS: atom_id res chain seq x y z
N MET A 1 -9.35 -7.37 12.54
CA MET A 1 -9.98 -6.01 12.65
C MET A 1 -10.91 -5.76 11.46
N ALA A 2 -12.00 -4.97 11.60
CA ALA A 2 -12.90 -4.64 10.48
C ALA A 2 -12.30 -3.51 9.62
N LEU A 3 -11.58 -3.87 8.58
CA LEU A 3 -10.99 -2.90 7.66
C LEU A 3 -12.04 -2.22 6.79
N HIS A 4 -11.83 -0.93 6.50
CA HIS A 4 -12.57 -0.24 5.45
C HIS A 4 -12.05 -0.67 4.08
N ALA A 5 -12.95 -0.93 3.14
CA ALA A 5 -12.62 -1.24 1.77
C ALA A 5 -13.51 -0.46 0.80
N ARG A 6 -12.96 -0.13 -0.37
CA ARG A 6 -13.74 0.26 -1.54
C ARG A 6 -13.86 -0.94 -2.45
N HIS A 7 -15.09 -1.35 -2.72
CA HIS A 7 -15.38 -2.45 -3.63
C HIS A 7 -15.84 -1.92 -4.99
N LEU A 8 -15.27 -2.48 -6.04
CA LEU A 8 -15.71 -2.31 -7.41
C LEU A 8 -16.02 -3.70 -7.97
N PRO A 9 -17.31 -4.01 -8.24
CA PRO A 9 -17.70 -5.30 -8.79
C PRO A 9 -17.12 -5.48 -10.20
N SER A 10 -16.83 -6.73 -10.55
CA SER A 10 -16.33 -7.06 -11.88
C SER A 10 -17.39 -6.89 -12.96
N SER A 11 -16.97 -6.43 -14.14
CA SER A 11 -17.81 -6.43 -15.35
C SER A 11 -18.10 -7.83 -15.90
N LEU A 12 -17.34 -8.86 -15.48
CA LEU A 12 -17.53 -10.25 -15.88
C LEU A 12 -18.58 -11.00 -15.04
N GLY A 13 -19.15 -10.35 -14.01
CA GLY A 13 -20.16 -10.92 -13.13
C GLY A 13 -19.59 -11.62 -11.89
N ASP A 14 -20.47 -12.26 -11.11
CA ASP A 14 -20.19 -12.73 -9.75
C ASP A 14 -19.11 -13.82 -9.62
N GLN A 15 -18.81 -14.52 -10.70
CA GLN A 15 -17.78 -15.58 -10.70
C GLN A 15 -16.37 -15.06 -11.06
N ALA A 16 -16.22 -13.76 -11.28
CA ALA A 16 -14.92 -13.18 -11.54
C ALA A 16 -13.98 -13.34 -10.34
N PRO A 17 -12.65 -13.46 -10.55
CA PRO A 17 -11.70 -13.57 -9.47
C PRO A 17 -11.65 -12.28 -8.63
N HIS A 18 -11.18 -12.41 -7.39
CA HIS A 18 -10.98 -11.27 -6.48
C HIS A 18 -9.56 -10.74 -6.57
N LEU A 19 -9.43 -9.41 -6.56
CA LEU A 19 -8.17 -8.68 -6.42
C LEU A 19 -8.25 -7.76 -5.20
N LEU A 20 -7.38 -7.98 -4.22
CA LEU A 20 -7.22 -7.10 -3.06
C LEU A 20 -6.00 -6.21 -3.27
N ILE A 21 -6.16 -4.90 -3.07
CA ILE A 21 -5.11 -3.90 -3.25
C ILE A 21 -4.81 -3.23 -1.92
N LEU A 22 -3.54 -3.26 -1.50
CA LEU A 22 -3.02 -2.68 -0.26
C LEU A 22 -2.05 -1.53 -0.58
N HIS A 23 -2.31 -0.37 0.02
CA HIS A 23 -1.51 0.84 -0.15
C HIS A 23 -0.24 0.85 0.71
N GLY A 24 0.68 1.76 0.42
CA GLY A 24 1.88 2.04 1.21
C GLY A 24 1.61 2.93 2.44
N LEU A 25 2.65 3.13 3.26
CA LEU A 25 2.62 3.98 4.45
C LEU A 25 2.07 5.37 4.12
N LEU A 26 1.21 5.91 5.00
CA LEU A 26 0.49 7.18 4.87
C LEU A 26 -0.47 7.26 3.66
N GLY A 27 -0.68 6.15 2.96
CA GLY A 27 -1.64 6.02 1.86
C GLY A 27 -3.06 5.67 2.30
N SER A 28 -3.89 5.35 1.32
CA SER A 28 -5.25 4.83 1.52
C SER A 28 -5.79 4.22 0.22
N SER A 29 -6.97 3.62 0.29
CA SER A 29 -7.74 3.12 -0.87
C SER A 29 -7.99 4.21 -1.93
N ASP A 30 -7.99 5.50 -1.55
CA ASP A 30 -8.17 6.63 -2.46
C ASP A 30 -7.03 6.74 -3.49
N ASN A 31 -5.84 6.24 -3.18
CA ASN A 31 -4.69 6.24 -4.09
C ASN A 31 -4.88 5.29 -5.29
N TRP A 32 -5.72 4.28 -5.14
CA TRP A 32 -5.87 3.19 -6.10
C TRP A 32 -7.12 3.25 -6.97
N GLN A 33 -7.98 4.28 -6.80
CA GLN A 33 -9.28 4.33 -7.47
C GLN A 33 -9.21 4.28 -9.00
N THR A 34 -8.23 4.96 -9.60
CA THR A 34 -8.09 4.99 -11.07
C THR A 34 -7.71 3.61 -11.61
N LEU A 35 -6.71 2.97 -11.02
CA LEU A 35 -6.30 1.61 -11.41
C LEU A 35 -7.36 0.58 -11.02
N GLY A 36 -7.98 0.70 -9.86
CA GLY A 36 -9.06 -0.18 -9.43
C GLY A 36 -10.23 -0.24 -10.42
N LYS A 37 -10.61 0.90 -11.00
CA LYS A 37 -11.64 0.94 -12.06
C LYS A 37 -11.22 0.18 -13.32
N ARG A 38 -9.94 0.17 -13.64
CA ARG A 38 -9.41 -0.59 -14.80
C ARG A 38 -9.42 -2.09 -14.52
N TYR A 39 -8.96 -2.52 -13.33
CA TYR A 39 -8.99 -3.93 -12.93
C TYR A 39 -10.41 -4.49 -12.79
N ALA A 40 -11.40 -3.64 -12.49
CA ALA A 40 -12.81 -4.06 -12.39
C ALA A 40 -13.39 -4.58 -13.72
N ALA A 41 -12.67 -4.40 -14.84
CA ALA A 41 -13.02 -5.05 -16.10
C ALA A 41 -12.95 -6.59 -15.99
N SER A 42 -12.09 -7.13 -15.14
CA SER A 42 -11.82 -8.58 -15.02
C SER A 42 -11.93 -9.15 -13.61
N HIS A 43 -11.86 -8.33 -12.56
CA HIS A 43 -11.81 -8.75 -11.16
C HIS A 43 -12.86 -8.04 -10.30
N HIS A 44 -13.32 -8.67 -9.23
CA HIS A 44 -13.90 -7.98 -8.09
C HIS A 44 -12.77 -7.31 -7.32
N VAL A 45 -12.68 -5.98 -7.39
CA VAL A 45 -11.56 -5.22 -6.84
C VAL A 45 -11.91 -4.68 -5.46
N TRP A 46 -11.06 -4.96 -4.48
CA TRP A 46 -11.16 -4.51 -3.11
C TRP A 46 -9.93 -3.68 -2.77
N MET A 47 -10.08 -2.36 -2.67
CA MET A 47 -9.02 -1.45 -2.25
C MET A 47 -9.16 -1.23 -0.75
N LEU A 48 -8.23 -1.76 0.05
CA LEU A 48 -8.28 -1.76 1.50
C LEU A 48 -7.59 -0.52 2.06
N ASP A 49 -8.18 0.07 3.12
CA ASP A 49 -7.44 0.95 4.02
C ASP A 49 -6.82 0.07 5.12
N ALA A 50 -5.51 0.07 5.26
CA ALA A 50 -4.83 -0.66 6.34
C ALA A 50 -5.20 -0.09 7.72
N ARG A 51 -5.01 -0.87 8.81
CA ARG A 51 -5.11 -0.34 10.17
C ARG A 51 -4.31 0.96 10.30
N ASN A 52 -4.77 1.89 11.10
CA ASN A 52 -4.15 3.21 11.29
C ASN A 52 -4.15 4.12 10.06
N HIS A 53 -4.85 3.76 8.99
CA HIS A 53 -4.93 4.54 7.75
C HIS A 53 -6.37 4.70 7.24
N GLY A 54 -6.59 5.74 6.47
CA GLY A 54 -7.84 5.95 5.73
C GLY A 54 -9.07 6.05 6.63
N ARG A 55 -10.02 5.14 6.43
CA ARG A 55 -11.25 5.00 7.23
C ARG A 55 -11.24 3.76 8.12
N SER A 56 -10.16 2.99 8.08
CA SER A 56 -9.99 1.84 8.96
C SER A 56 -9.76 2.28 10.40
N PRO A 57 -10.09 1.42 11.38
CA PRO A 57 -9.87 1.72 12.78
C PRO A 57 -8.40 1.99 13.12
N HIS A 58 -8.20 2.84 14.13
CA HIS A 58 -6.90 3.06 14.73
C HIS A 58 -6.65 2.02 15.84
N ASP A 59 -5.41 1.56 15.94
CA ASP A 59 -4.97 0.54 16.90
C ASP A 59 -3.52 0.83 17.33
N PRO A 60 -3.13 0.62 18.59
CA PRO A 60 -1.75 0.81 19.03
C PRO A 60 -0.76 -0.19 18.41
N ILE A 61 -1.24 -1.35 17.95
CA ILE A 61 -0.42 -2.37 17.29
C ILE A 61 -0.39 -2.09 15.79
N HIS A 62 0.81 -1.98 15.21
CA HIS A 62 1.01 -1.79 13.77
C HIS A 62 2.20 -2.61 13.30
N THR A 63 2.01 -3.93 13.24
CA THR A 63 2.98 -4.91 12.74
C THR A 63 2.49 -5.59 11.48
N TYR A 64 3.38 -6.20 10.72
CA TYR A 64 3.02 -6.91 9.49
C TYR A 64 2.14 -8.14 9.75
N GLU A 65 2.36 -8.85 10.86
CA GLU A 65 1.52 -9.97 11.28
C GLU A 65 0.07 -9.50 11.55
N ALA A 66 -0.07 -8.40 12.26
CA ALA A 66 -1.37 -7.82 12.54
C ALA A 66 -2.08 -7.32 11.28
N MET A 67 -1.34 -6.69 10.35
CA MET A 67 -1.89 -6.24 9.07
C MET A 67 -2.27 -7.43 8.16
N ALA A 68 -1.45 -8.48 8.11
CA ALA A 68 -1.76 -9.71 7.37
C ALA A 68 -3.02 -10.38 7.91
N GLN A 69 -3.15 -10.49 9.24
CA GLN A 69 -4.34 -11.07 9.88
C GLN A 69 -5.59 -10.23 9.59
N ASP A 70 -5.50 -8.90 9.58
CA ASP A 70 -6.64 -8.05 9.23
C ASP A 70 -7.16 -8.31 7.82
N VAL A 71 -6.25 -8.57 6.86
CA VAL A 71 -6.65 -8.90 5.48
C VAL A 71 -7.35 -10.25 5.43
N VAL A 72 -6.88 -11.24 6.17
CA VAL A 72 -7.54 -12.56 6.29
C VAL A 72 -8.92 -12.42 6.93
N ASP A 73 -9.04 -11.68 8.04
CA ASP A 73 -10.32 -11.41 8.71
C ASP A 73 -11.31 -10.70 7.76
N PHE A 74 -10.79 -9.76 6.95
CA PHE A 74 -11.57 -9.08 5.92
C PHE A 74 -12.08 -10.07 4.87
N MET A 75 -11.20 -10.94 4.33
CA MET A 75 -11.57 -11.96 3.36
C MET A 75 -12.66 -12.89 3.92
N ASP A 76 -12.52 -13.33 5.17
CA ASP A 76 -13.51 -14.18 5.86
C ASP A 76 -14.87 -13.47 5.98
N THR A 77 -14.85 -12.19 6.37
CA THR A 77 -16.08 -11.38 6.50
C THR A 77 -16.80 -11.20 5.16
N GLN A 78 -16.04 -11.10 4.05
CA GLN A 78 -16.60 -10.95 2.71
C GLN A 78 -16.89 -12.28 2.02
N GLY A 79 -16.60 -13.43 2.65
CA GLY A 79 -16.76 -14.75 2.06
C GLY A 79 -15.77 -15.03 0.91
N ILE A 80 -14.63 -14.35 0.89
CA ILE A 80 -13.59 -14.51 -0.12
C ILE A 80 -12.66 -15.64 0.31
N ALA A 81 -12.79 -16.81 -0.32
CA ALA A 81 -11.94 -17.96 0.00
C ALA A 81 -10.50 -17.74 -0.43
N LYS A 82 -10.29 -17.15 -1.61
CA LYS A 82 -8.97 -16.94 -2.23
C LYS A 82 -8.99 -15.69 -3.11
N ALA A 83 -7.85 -14.98 -3.21
CA ALA A 83 -7.73 -13.78 -4.02
C ALA A 83 -6.30 -13.56 -4.53
N SER A 84 -6.16 -12.84 -5.63
CA SER A 84 -4.90 -12.20 -6.01
C SER A 84 -4.66 -10.98 -5.13
N LEU A 85 -3.41 -10.76 -4.72
CA LEU A 85 -3.03 -9.66 -3.84
C LEU A 85 -2.06 -8.73 -4.55
N LEU A 86 -2.33 -7.41 -4.50
CA LEU A 86 -1.43 -6.38 -4.98
C LEU A 86 -1.08 -5.47 -3.81
N GLY A 87 0.20 -5.39 -3.47
CA GLY A 87 0.68 -4.53 -2.39
C GLY A 87 1.78 -3.58 -2.85
N HIS A 88 1.68 -2.31 -2.43
CA HIS A 88 2.72 -1.31 -2.67
C HIS A 88 3.44 -0.99 -1.36
N SER A 89 4.79 -1.00 -1.38
CA SER A 89 5.61 -0.61 -0.24
C SER A 89 5.21 -1.37 1.05
N MET A 90 4.76 -0.72 2.12
CA MET A 90 4.21 -1.36 3.32
C MET A 90 3.13 -2.42 2.97
N GLY A 91 2.22 -2.11 2.05
CA GLY A 91 1.23 -3.08 1.56
C GLY A 91 1.88 -4.28 0.88
N GLY A 92 3.01 -4.08 0.18
CA GLY A 92 3.80 -5.16 -0.43
C GLY A 92 4.38 -6.12 0.60
N LYS A 93 5.01 -5.61 1.67
CA LYS A 93 5.46 -6.46 2.79
C LYS A 93 4.30 -7.18 3.48
N THR A 94 3.16 -6.51 3.62
CA THR A 94 1.96 -7.13 4.20
C THR A 94 1.50 -8.35 3.39
N VAL A 95 1.40 -8.22 2.04
CA VAL A 95 0.97 -9.35 1.19
C VAL A 95 2.04 -10.44 1.08
N LEU A 96 3.32 -10.09 1.14
CA LEU A 96 4.42 -11.06 1.23
C LEU A 96 4.28 -11.92 2.49
N LEU A 97 4.12 -11.31 3.66
CA LEU A 97 3.95 -12.06 4.91
C LEU A 97 2.65 -12.85 4.92
N LEU A 98 1.54 -12.29 4.41
CA LEU A 98 0.27 -13.01 4.30
C LEU A 98 0.42 -14.27 3.45
N SER A 99 1.13 -14.20 2.33
CA SER A 99 1.36 -15.35 1.45
C SER A 99 2.16 -16.47 2.11
N GLN A 100 3.01 -16.14 3.06
CA GLN A 100 3.76 -17.11 3.88
C GLN A 100 2.88 -17.77 4.94
N LEU A 101 2.11 -16.96 5.68
CA LEU A 101 1.30 -17.45 6.79
C LEU A 101 0.03 -18.17 6.31
N HIS A 102 -0.52 -17.74 5.16
CA HIS A 102 -1.80 -18.21 4.63
C HIS A 102 -1.75 -18.48 3.11
N PRO A 103 -0.83 -19.34 2.61
CA PRO A 103 -0.64 -19.56 1.17
C PRO A 103 -1.91 -20.05 0.47
N GLY A 104 -2.78 -20.80 1.18
CA GLY A 104 -4.06 -21.24 0.64
C GLY A 104 -5.08 -20.14 0.37
N ARG A 105 -4.84 -18.91 0.81
CA ARG A 105 -5.72 -17.75 0.62
C ARG A 105 -5.32 -16.88 -0.58
N VAL A 106 -4.18 -17.19 -1.25
CA VAL A 106 -3.57 -16.34 -2.26
C VAL A 106 -3.48 -17.06 -3.60
N ASP A 107 -3.99 -16.43 -4.67
CA ASP A 107 -3.86 -16.94 -6.03
C ASP A 107 -2.56 -16.48 -6.69
N LYS A 108 -2.36 -15.18 -6.78
CA LYS A 108 -1.18 -14.53 -7.37
C LYS A 108 -0.76 -13.34 -6.50
N LEU A 109 0.53 -12.99 -6.56
CA LEU A 109 1.10 -11.86 -5.84
C LEU A 109 1.63 -10.81 -6.82
N VAL A 110 1.27 -9.55 -6.60
CA VAL A 110 1.93 -8.40 -7.24
C VAL A 110 2.53 -7.53 -6.14
N ILE A 111 3.84 -7.39 -6.15
CA ILE A 111 4.61 -6.61 -5.18
C ILE A 111 5.20 -5.39 -5.88
N ALA A 112 4.75 -4.20 -5.50
CA ALA A 112 5.17 -2.95 -6.10
C ALA A 112 6.16 -2.21 -5.20
N ASP A 113 7.39 -2.13 -5.69
CA ASP A 113 8.51 -1.32 -5.21
C ASP A 113 8.86 -1.50 -3.73
N ILE A 114 9.04 -2.75 -3.32
CA ILE A 114 9.51 -3.13 -1.99
C ILE A 114 10.17 -4.51 -2.02
N ALA A 115 11.22 -4.70 -1.23
CA ALA A 115 11.84 -5.98 -0.92
C ALA A 115 11.63 -6.35 0.56
N PRO A 116 11.85 -7.62 0.96
CA PRO A 116 11.65 -8.07 2.35
C PRO A 116 12.67 -7.50 3.34
N ARG A 117 13.81 -6.98 2.87
CA ARG A 117 14.90 -6.48 3.71
C ARG A 117 14.48 -5.32 4.62
N ALA A 118 15.30 -5.05 5.63
CA ALA A 118 15.19 -3.82 6.40
C ALA A 118 15.68 -2.61 5.57
N TYR A 119 15.05 -1.46 5.84
CA TYR A 119 15.38 -0.17 5.24
C TYR A 119 15.86 0.81 6.28
N ILE A 120 16.77 1.71 5.89
CA ILE A 120 17.13 2.84 6.75
C ILE A 120 15.93 3.80 6.81
N PRO A 121 15.45 4.15 8.02
CA PRO A 121 14.32 5.07 8.15
C PRO A 121 14.69 6.47 7.64
N HIS A 122 14.11 6.86 6.51
CA HIS A 122 14.23 8.23 5.96
C HIS A 122 12.94 9.04 6.10
N HIS A 123 11.93 8.47 6.75
CA HIS A 123 10.62 9.09 6.96
C HIS A 123 10.59 10.08 8.13
N GLY A 124 11.68 10.23 8.91
CA GLY A 124 11.74 11.15 10.06
C GLY A 124 11.23 12.55 9.75
N PRO A 125 11.75 13.25 8.73
CA PRO A 125 11.29 14.60 8.37
C PRO A 125 9.79 14.67 8.02
N ILE A 126 9.23 13.59 7.46
CA ILE A 126 7.79 13.51 7.14
C ILE A 126 6.98 13.47 8.43
N PHE A 127 7.36 12.60 9.36
CA PHE A 127 6.66 12.49 10.65
C PHE A 127 6.84 13.75 11.50
N ASP A 128 8.02 14.37 11.51
CA ASP A 128 8.25 15.65 12.18
C ASP A 128 7.32 16.73 11.63
N ALA A 129 7.17 16.82 10.30
CA ALA A 129 6.26 17.76 9.66
C ALA A 129 4.79 17.48 10.02
N LEU A 130 4.37 16.23 10.03
CA LEU A 130 3.01 15.81 10.37
C LEU A 130 2.68 16.06 11.84
N LEU A 131 3.61 15.76 12.75
CA LEU A 131 3.45 15.98 14.20
C LEU A 131 3.45 17.48 14.56
N ALA A 132 4.24 18.30 13.84
CA ALA A 132 4.26 19.74 14.01
C ALA A 132 3.05 20.45 13.41
N THR A 133 2.31 19.77 12.51
CA THR A 133 1.13 20.32 11.86
C THR A 133 -0.12 19.91 12.63
N ASP A 134 -0.74 20.86 13.36
CA ASP A 134 -2.07 20.65 13.96
C ASP A 134 -3.19 21.01 12.97
N PRO A 135 -3.80 20.03 12.30
CA PRO A 135 -4.86 20.30 11.35
C PRO A 135 -6.17 20.78 12.00
N ALA A 136 -6.37 20.48 13.30
CA ALA A 136 -7.60 20.85 14.00
C ALA A 136 -7.70 22.36 14.22
N SER A 137 -6.58 23.03 14.46
CA SER A 137 -6.50 24.47 14.63
C SER A 137 -6.38 25.27 13.33
N ALA A 138 -6.15 24.57 12.18
CA ALA A 138 -5.93 25.26 10.91
C ALA A 138 -7.22 25.89 10.37
N PRO A 139 -7.19 27.14 9.91
CA PRO A 139 -8.37 27.85 9.40
C PRO A 139 -8.88 27.31 8.06
N SER A 140 -8.02 26.66 7.29
CA SER A 140 -8.38 26.11 5.97
C SER A 140 -7.46 24.96 5.55
N ARG A 141 -7.90 24.18 4.54
CA ARG A 141 -7.08 23.16 3.90
C ARG A 141 -5.76 23.74 3.34
N ASP A 142 -5.82 24.91 2.75
CA ASP A 142 -4.66 25.58 2.16
C ASP A 142 -3.66 26.02 3.23
N ALA A 143 -4.13 26.36 4.44
CA ALA A 143 -3.26 26.66 5.58
C ALA A 143 -2.46 25.40 6.00
N VAL A 144 -3.12 24.24 6.07
CA VAL A 144 -2.44 22.95 6.36
C VAL A 144 -1.42 22.64 5.27
N GLN A 145 -1.81 22.79 4.00
CA GLN A 145 -0.92 22.54 2.87
C GLN A 145 0.31 23.46 2.90
N SER A 146 0.13 24.75 3.23
CA SER A 146 1.23 25.71 3.35
C SER A 146 2.20 25.35 4.45
N LEU A 147 1.71 24.87 5.60
CA LEU A 147 2.56 24.41 6.72
C LEU A 147 3.39 23.19 6.30
N LEU A 148 2.75 22.18 5.70
CA LEU A 148 3.45 20.99 5.19
C LEU A 148 4.46 21.34 4.11
N SER A 149 4.07 22.20 3.15
CA SER A 149 4.95 22.62 2.07
C SER A 149 6.21 23.31 2.61
N LYS A 150 6.06 24.17 3.62
CA LYS A 150 7.20 24.81 4.28
C LYS A 150 8.10 23.79 4.99
N ALA A 151 7.52 22.84 5.71
CA ALA A 151 8.25 21.81 6.47
C ALA A 151 8.97 20.80 5.56
N LEU A 152 8.42 20.52 4.38
CA LEU A 152 8.92 19.53 3.41
C LEU A 152 9.54 20.17 2.16
N ASN A 153 10.04 21.41 2.26
CA ASN A 153 10.74 22.13 1.20
C ASN A 153 9.97 22.20 -0.14
N GLY A 154 8.63 22.20 -0.07
CA GLY A 154 7.79 22.32 -1.24
C GLY A 154 7.77 21.08 -2.15
N ASP A 155 8.07 19.90 -1.63
CA ASP A 155 8.10 18.66 -2.41
C ASP A 155 6.80 18.52 -3.23
N PRO A 156 6.88 18.51 -4.57
CA PRO A 156 5.70 18.55 -5.44
C PRO A 156 4.92 17.23 -5.51
N VAL A 157 5.49 16.14 -5.02
CA VAL A 157 4.87 14.81 -4.99
C VAL A 157 4.37 14.47 -3.59
N LEU A 158 5.24 14.64 -2.59
CA LEU A 158 4.96 14.25 -1.22
C LEU A 158 3.86 15.10 -0.56
N VAL A 159 3.90 16.44 -0.71
CA VAL A 159 2.90 17.32 -0.10
C VAL A 159 1.48 17.00 -0.61
N PRO A 160 1.20 16.92 -1.93
CA PRO A 160 -0.11 16.51 -2.43
C PRO A 160 -0.52 15.10 -2.00
N PHE A 161 0.43 14.17 -1.88
CA PHE A 161 0.18 12.81 -1.39
C PHE A 161 -0.33 12.84 0.06
N LEU A 162 0.38 13.50 0.98
CA LEU A 162 -0.02 13.61 2.38
C LEU A 162 -1.36 14.34 2.54
N MET A 163 -1.59 15.38 1.74
CA MET A 163 -2.85 16.15 1.74
C MET A 163 -4.08 15.32 1.35
N LYS A 164 -3.94 14.16 0.69
CA LYS A 164 -5.05 13.21 0.49
C LYS A 164 -5.54 12.60 1.80
N GLY A 165 -4.66 12.47 2.80
CA GLY A 165 -5.00 12.02 4.15
C GLY A 165 -5.72 13.06 5.00
N LEU A 166 -5.78 14.34 4.58
CA LEU A 166 -6.47 15.37 5.33
C LEU A 166 -7.99 15.29 5.16
N HIS A 167 -8.70 15.15 6.26
CA HIS A 167 -10.17 15.05 6.31
C HIS A 167 -10.78 16.24 7.05
N ARG A 168 -11.89 16.77 6.52
CA ARG A 168 -12.68 17.81 7.19
C ARG A 168 -13.69 17.16 8.14
N LEU A 169 -13.71 17.63 9.38
CA LEU A 169 -14.68 17.18 10.38
C LEU A 169 -16.05 17.85 10.17
N LYS A 170 -17.12 17.19 10.58
CA LYS A 170 -18.49 17.71 10.45
C LYS A 170 -18.72 18.96 11.28
N GLU A 171 -18.13 18.99 12.46
CA GLU A 171 -18.14 20.10 13.45
C GLU A 171 -17.20 21.25 13.08
N GLY A 172 -16.45 21.13 12.01
CA GLY A 172 -15.41 22.07 11.58
C GLY A 172 -14.02 21.62 11.94
N GLY A 173 -12.99 22.27 11.35
CA GLY A 173 -11.60 21.85 11.47
C GLY A 173 -11.26 20.65 10.58
N PHE A 174 -10.04 20.15 10.74
CA PHE A 174 -9.51 19.02 9.96
C PHE A 174 -8.83 18.02 10.88
N THR A 175 -8.64 16.81 10.38
CA THR A 175 -7.85 15.75 11.03
C THR A 175 -7.13 14.91 9.98
N TRP A 176 -6.06 14.24 10.39
CA TRP A 176 -5.43 13.23 9.57
C TRP A 176 -6.24 11.93 9.63
N ARG A 177 -6.36 11.24 8.50
CA ARG A 177 -6.95 9.89 8.42
C ARG A 177 -5.95 8.78 8.75
N PHE A 178 -4.71 9.11 8.95
CA PHE A 178 -3.69 8.20 9.42
C PHE A 178 -3.29 8.55 10.86
N ASN A 179 -3.04 7.52 11.64
CA ASN A 179 -2.69 7.66 13.06
C ASN A 179 -1.22 8.05 13.20
N VAL A 180 -0.90 9.33 13.00
CA VAL A 180 0.48 9.85 13.01
C VAL A 180 1.28 9.39 14.23
N PRO A 181 0.77 9.47 15.49
CA PRO A 181 1.54 9.05 16.66
C PRO A 181 1.93 7.57 16.64
N VAL A 182 1.01 6.68 16.29
CA VAL A 182 1.29 5.23 16.26
C VAL A 182 2.22 4.90 15.11
N LEU A 183 1.97 5.43 13.90
CA LEU A 183 2.81 5.16 12.73
C LEU A 183 4.24 5.66 12.91
N HIS A 184 4.41 6.79 13.62
CA HIS A 184 5.75 7.27 13.99
C HIS A 184 6.43 6.35 15.01
N ALA A 185 5.69 5.96 16.07
CA ALA A 185 6.24 5.09 17.12
C ALA A 185 6.63 3.69 16.61
N THR A 186 5.91 3.18 15.61
CA THR A 186 6.13 1.84 15.01
C THR A 186 6.90 1.86 13.69
N LEU A 187 7.52 3.00 13.33
CA LEU A 187 8.22 3.15 12.06
C LEU A 187 9.32 2.11 11.87
N GLN A 188 10.02 1.72 12.94
CA GLN A 188 11.07 0.68 12.89
C GLN A 188 10.50 -0.68 12.47
N ASP A 189 9.28 -1.01 12.88
CA ASP A 189 8.61 -2.26 12.48
C ASP A 189 8.23 -2.20 10.98
N VAL A 190 7.76 -1.03 10.51
CA VAL A 190 7.39 -0.82 9.10
C VAL A 190 8.60 -0.92 8.16
N VAL A 191 9.75 -0.37 8.55
CA VAL A 191 10.98 -0.47 7.75
C VAL A 191 11.77 -1.75 8.02
N GLY A 192 11.36 -2.54 9.01
CA GLY A 192 12.02 -3.78 9.44
C GLY A 192 12.04 -4.87 8.37
N HIS A 193 12.93 -5.85 8.55
CA HIS A 193 12.99 -7.05 7.72
C HIS A 193 11.78 -7.96 7.98
N ILE A 194 11.33 -8.65 6.94
CA ILE A 194 10.41 -9.78 7.06
C ILE A 194 11.09 -11.05 6.57
N GLU A 195 11.04 -12.12 7.36
CA GLU A 195 11.57 -13.42 6.95
C GLU A 195 10.71 -14.00 5.82
N LEU A 196 11.37 -14.52 4.80
CA LEU A 196 10.72 -15.25 3.72
C LEU A 196 11.23 -16.70 3.71
N GLY A 197 10.30 -17.65 3.70
CA GLY A 197 10.59 -19.03 3.30
C GLY A 197 10.42 -19.23 1.79
N LEU A 198 10.51 -20.47 1.33
CA LEU A 198 10.23 -20.79 -0.07
C LEU A 198 8.73 -20.59 -0.37
N ASN A 199 8.44 -19.85 -1.43
CA ASN A 199 7.08 -19.57 -1.89
C ASN A 199 6.85 -20.16 -3.28
N THR A 200 5.74 -20.86 -3.47
CA THR A 200 5.37 -21.53 -4.72
C THR A 200 4.27 -20.80 -5.49
N LEU A 201 3.80 -19.67 -4.95
CA LEU A 201 2.78 -18.86 -5.61
C LEU A 201 3.39 -18.08 -6.79
N PRO A 202 2.64 -17.87 -7.87
CA PRO A 202 3.05 -16.95 -8.91
C PRO A 202 3.20 -15.54 -8.33
N ALA A 203 4.34 -14.90 -8.56
CA ALA A 203 4.66 -13.58 -8.04
C ALA A 203 5.25 -12.68 -9.13
N LEU A 204 4.78 -11.44 -9.17
CA LEU A 204 5.32 -10.38 -10.00
C LEU A 204 5.87 -9.26 -9.12
N PHE A 205 7.18 -9.00 -9.23
CA PHE A 205 7.84 -7.87 -8.58
C PHE A 205 8.01 -6.74 -9.58
N ILE A 206 7.53 -5.54 -9.22
CA ILE A 206 7.66 -4.36 -10.09
C ILE A 206 8.40 -3.28 -9.33
N ARG A 207 9.44 -2.72 -9.96
CA ARG A 207 10.21 -1.61 -9.40
C ARG A 207 10.26 -0.41 -10.34
N GLY A 208 10.52 0.77 -9.80
CA GLY A 208 10.87 1.94 -10.58
C GLY A 208 12.39 2.01 -10.80
N SER A 209 12.85 2.40 -12.00
CA SER A 209 14.29 2.51 -12.27
C SER A 209 14.99 3.65 -11.48
N GLU A 210 14.21 4.61 -10.97
CA GLU A 210 14.68 5.73 -10.14
C GLU A 210 14.33 5.53 -8.65
N SER A 211 14.02 4.28 -8.25
CA SER A 211 13.72 3.92 -6.87
C SER A 211 14.85 3.14 -6.23
N ASP A 212 15.19 3.47 -4.97
CA ASP A 212 16.20 2.77 -4.17
C ASP A 212 15.60 1.62 -3.34
N TYR A 213 14.30 1.32 -3.52
CA TYR A 213 13.62 0.31 -2.70
C TYR A 213 13.89 -1.12 -3.13
N VAL A 214 14.17 -1.37 -4.40
CA VAL A 214 14.46 -2.71 -4.93
C VAL A 214 15.68 -2.63 -5.85
N SER A 215 16.80 -3.18 -5.40
CA SER A 215 18.03 -3.31 -6.16
C SER A 215 18.07 -4.58 -7.01
N ASP A 216 19.09 -4.76 -7.84
CA ASP A 216 19.33 -6.02 -8.56
C ASP A 216 19.65 -7.14 -7.55
N ASP A 217 20.44 -6.88 -6.52
CA ASP A 217 20.73 -7.85 -5.45
C ASP A 217 19.45 -8.30 -4.71
N ASP A 218 18.47 -7.40 -4.56
CA ASP A 218 17.17 -7.76 -3.97
C ASP A 218 16.38 -8.70 -4.90
N LEU A 219 16.45 -8.49 -6.22
CA LEU A 219 15.79 -9.38 -7.20
C LEU A 219 16.43 -10.77 -7.21
N ASP A 220 17.76 -10.84 -7.21
CA ASP A 220 18.52 -12.10 -7.14
C ASP A 220 18.14 -12.89 -5.86
N LEU A 221 18.06 -12.20 -4.72
CA LEU A 221 17.61 -12.81 -3.46
C LEU A 221 16.17 -13.33 -3.54
N LEU A 222 15.27 -12.58 -4.19
CA LEU A 222 13.87 -12.98 -4.33
C LEU A 222 13.70 -14.20 -5.23
N GLU A 223 14.55 -14.40 -6.26
CA GLU A 223 14.55 -15.60 -7.10
C GLU A 223 14.87 -16.86 -6.29
N ASP A 224 15.67 -16.76 -5.21
CA ASP A 224 15.93 -17.87 -4.30
C ASP A 224 14.71 -18.24 -3.43
N HIS A 225 13.79 -17.29 -3.23
CA HIS A 225 12.59 -17.47 -2.39
C HIS A 225 11.32 -17.80 -3.17
N PHE A 226 11.24 -17.48 -4.46
CA PHE A 226 10.02 -17.68 -5.28
C PHE A 226 10.29 -18.61 -6.46
N LEU A 227 9.61 -19.76 -6.52
CA LEU A 227 9.76 -20.70 -7.64
C LEU A 227 9.15 -20.22 -8.96
N HIS A 228 8.20 -19.30 -8.90
CA HIS A 228 7.47 -18.75 -10.03
C HIS A 228 7.43 -17.23 -9.92
N MET A 229 8.58 -16.61 -10.17
CA MET A 229 8.75 -15.17 -10.08
C MET A 229 9.00 -14.56 -11.46
N ASP A 230 8.23 -13.51 -11.76
CA ASP A 230 8.53 -12.54 -12.80
C ASP A 230 8.91 -11.21 -12.18
N HIS A 231 9.71 -10.40 -12.85
CA HIS A 231 9.96 -9.03 -12.44
C HIS A 231 9.91 -8.05 -13.61
N HIS A 232 9.57 -6.79 -13.31
CA HIS A 232 9.51 -5.72 -14.31
C HIS A 232 10.05 -4.41 -13.74
N THR A 233 10.85 -3.69 -14.55
CA THR A 233 11.36 -2.36 -14.18
C THR A 233 10.70 -1.29 -15.04
N ILE A 234 9.93 -0.40 -14.41
CA ILE A 234 9.31 0.75 -15.09
C ILE A 234 10.35 1.87 -15.19
N GLN A 235 10.73 2.21 -16.42
CA GLN A 235 11.77 3.20 -16.68
C GLN A 235 11.30 4.63 -16.34
N GLY A 236 12.16 5.40 -15.67
CA GLY A 236 11.89 6.78 -15.26
C GLY A 236 10.89 6.92 -14.10
N ALA A 237 10.46 5.82 -13.49
CA ALA A 237 9.59 5.85 -12.34
C ALA A 237 10.38 5.67 -11.03
N GLY A 238 9.98 6.39 -9.98
CA GLY A 238 10.45 6.23 -8.62
C GLY A 238 9.48 5.37 -7.79
N HIS A 239 9.48 5.58 -6.46
CA HIS A 239 8.71 4.77 -5.52
C HIS A 239 7.18 4.77 -5.77
N TRP A 240 6.60 5.81 -6.32
CA TRP A 240 5.17 5.88 -6.67
C TRP A 240 4.89 5.48 -8.12
N LEU A 241 5.53 4.40 -8.60
CA LEU A 241 5.47 3.94 -9.99
C LEU A 241 4.04 3.77 -10.51
N HIS A 242 3.11 3.31 -9.68
CA HIS A 242 1.68 3.15 -10.01
C HIS A 242 0.95 4.47 -10.27
N ALA A 243 1.50 5.59 -9.77
CA ALA A 243 0.99 6.94 -10.00
C ALA A 243 1.77 7.70 -11.07
N GLN A 244 3.08 7.42 -11.22
CA GLN A 244 3.96 8.07 -12.18
C GLN A 244 3.84 7.48 -13.60
N ALA A 245 3.65 6.15 -13.69
CA ALA A 245 3.48 5.42 -14.94
C ALA A 245 2.26 4.48 -14.91
N PRO A 246 1.02 5.01 -14.70
CA PRO A 246 -0.17 4.18 -14.44
C PRO A 246 -0.55 3.27 -15.60
N ASP A 247 -0.24 3.64 -16.84
CA ASP A 247 -0.59 2.84 -18.01
C ASP A 247 0.31 1.62 -18.16
N GLU A 248 1.62 1.79 -18.00
CA GLU A 248 2.58 0.69 -18.04
C GLU A 248 2.39 -0.23 -16.82
N PHE A 249 2.25 0.35 -15.62
CA PHE A 249 1.95 -0.41 -14.42
C PHE A 249 0.70 -1.30 -14.59
N PHE A 250 -0.38 -0.73 -15.13
CA PHE A 250 -1.60 -1.49 -15.37
C PHE A 250 -1.40 -2.57 -16.42
N ALA A 251 -0.73 -2.28 -17.55
CA ALA A 251 -0.54 -3.25 -18.61
C ALA A 251 0.20 -4.51 -18.14
N VAL A 252 1.32 -4.31 -17.43
CA VAL A 252 2.15 -5.39 -16.88
C VAL A 252 1.39 -6.21 -15.83
N THR A 253 0.73 -5.52 -14.89
CA THR A 253 0.00 -6.22 -13.82
C THR A 253 -1.27 -6.90 -14.30
N ALA A 254 -1.98 -6.34 -15.28
CA ALA A 254 -3.20 -6.94 -15.84
C ALA A 254 -2.88 -8.19 -16.65
N ASP A 255 -1.77 -8.20 -17.41
CA ASP A 255 -1.28 -9.38 -18.12
C ASP A 255 -0.94 -10.52 -17.16
N PHE A 256 -0.20 -10.21 -16.10
CA PHE A 256 0.14 -11.19 -15.07
C PHE A 256 -1.10 -11.73 -14.33
N LEU A 257 -2.08 -10.89 -14.03
CA LEU A 257 -3.29 -11.26 -13.29
C LEU A 257 -4.31 -12.04 -14.13
N ALA A 258 -4.23 -11.95 -15.46
CA ALA A 258 -5.07 -12.74 -16.36
C ALA A 258 -4.77 -14.25 -16.22
#